data_b2c2534f73378848b78f2dfd77702914
#
_entry.id   b2c2534f73378848b78f2dfd77702914
#
_cell.length_a   1.000
_cell.length_b   1.000
_cell.length_c   1.000
_cell.angle_alpha   90.00
_cell.angle_beta   90.00
_cell.angle_gamma   90.00
#
_symmetry.space_group_name_H-M   'P 1'
#
loop_
_entity.id
_entity.type
_entity.pdbx_description
1 polymer ?
#
loop_
_entity_poly.entity_id
_entity_poly.type
_entity_poly.pdbx_seq_one_letter_code
_entity_poly.pdbx_strand_id
1 'polypeptide(L)'
;MRGLLIAQFCGAFNDNAWKFMVALLGIRAATAALAPGQDLETASQTQTTLAMVVFTLPLVLTSFVAGFFADRISKRTVIITMKAVEVLLMAAATLALLANPTGGLWTLVVLACMGVHSAIFSPAKYGILPELLPHEQLARGNSILELFTFLAILTGTTAGGFLLAGAGTQPWLAPFALTLLALGGFAAAWAVPPVAPARDAGGLFDTLRGALSALQADRLLRLAITGAVFFWTIASLVVQNVLVYAKAVLGLSDALATVPSALISVGIGLGALVVGRLSRSRVEYGLVPLGAAGVATFLLILGWWTPPFSGTLA
;
A
#
# COMPACT_ATOMS: atom_id res chain seq x y z
N MET A 1 12.58 8.51 -14.94
CA MET A 1 12.55 8.14 -13.51
C MET A 1 11.79 9.12 -12.63
N ARG A 2 12.08 10.44 -12.62
CA ARG A 2 11.39 11.41 -11.73
C ARG A 2 9.86 11.39 -11.88
N GLY A 3 9.34 11.43 -13.11
CA GLY A 3 7.88 11.37 -13.34
C GLY A 3 7.23 10.10 -12.78
N LEU A 4 7.89 8.94 -12.91
CA LEU A 4 7.43 7.68 -12.34
C LEU A 4 7.40 7.73 -10.80
N LEU A 5 8.42 8.28 -10.16
CA LEU A 5 8.49 8.39 -8.70
C LEU A 5 7.39 9.29 -8.14
N ILE A 6 7.13 10.44 -8.79
CA ILE A 6 6.06 11.36 -8.38
C ILE A 6 4.70 10.68 -8.60
N ALA A 7 4.46 10.06 -9.76
CA ALA A 7 3.23 9.35 -10.05
C ALA A 7 2.97 8.22 -9.06
N GLN A 8 4.02 7.45 -8.70
CA GLN A 8 3.95 6.40 -7.69
C GLN A 8 3.65 6.94 -6.30
N PHE A 9 4.34 8.01 -5.90
CA PHE A 9 4.11 8.64 -4.60
C PHE A 9 2.66 9.10 -4.47
N CYS A 10 2.15 9.87 -5.43
CA CYS A 10 0.76 10.36 -5.41
C CYS A 10 -0.24 9.20 -5.34
N GLY A 11 -0.02 8.12 -6.11
CA GLY A 11 -0.92 6.97 -6.10
C GLY A 11 -0.93 6.23 -4.78
N ALA A 12 0.23 5.85 -4.28
CA ALA A 12 0.32 5.15 -2.99
C ALA A 12 -0.17 6.02 -1.82
N PHE A 13 0.03 7.33 -1.89
CA PHE A 13 -0.54 8.29 -0.93
C PHE A 13 -2.07 8.26 -0.97
N ASN A 14 -2.67 8.41 -2.15
CA ASN A 14 -4.12 8.41 -2.32
C ASN A 14 -4.75 7.08 -1.89
N ASP A 15 -4.16 5.94 -2.27
CA ASP A 15 -4.61 4.61 -1.87
C ASP A 15 -4.72 4.49 -0.35
N ASN A 16 -3.68 4.92 0.37
CA ASN A 16 -3.62 4.78 1.81
C ASN A 16 -4.43 5.85 2.55
N ALA A 17 -4.44 7.09 2.05
CA ALA A 17 -5.28 8.15 2.60
C ALA A 17 -6.77 7.80 2.48
N TRP A 18 -7.22 7.37 1.29
CA TRP A 18 -8.62 7.02 1.08
C TRP A 18 -9.03 5.78 1.88
N LYS A 19 -8.23 4.73 1.88
CA LYS A 19 -8.47 3.52 2.68
C LYS A 19 -8.65 3.86 4.17
N PHE A 20 -7.79 4.72 4.71
CA PHE A 20 -7.87 5.16 6.10
C PHE A 20 -9.10 6.03 6.37
N MET A 21 -9.45 6.94 5.46
CA MET A 21 -10.68 7.74 5.56
C MET A 21 -11.93 6.86 5.58
N VAL A 22 -12.01 5.85 4.70
CA VAL A 22 -13.16 4.92 4.66
C VAL A 22 -13.27 4.12 5.96
N ALA A 23 -12.15 3.66 6.52
CA ALA A 23 -12.14 3.00 7.81
C ALA A 23 -12.66 3.92 8.93
N LEU A 24 -12.19 5.18 8.99
CA LEU A 24 -12.64 6.16 9.98
C LEU A 24 -14.12 6.52 9.83
N LEU A 25 -14.62 6.68 8.60
CA LEU A 25 -16.04 6.92 8.34
C LEU A 25 -16.88 5.72 8.80
N GLY A 26 -16.42 4.51 8.51
CA GLY A 26 -17.06 3.28 9.00
C GLY A 26 -17.11 3.20 10.53
N ILE A 27 -15.99 3.52 11.19
CA ILE A 27 -15.93 3.57 12.65
C ILE A 27 -16.90 4.60 13.21
N ARG A 28 -16.94 5.82 12.66
CA ARG A 28 -17.88 6.87 13.09
C ARG A 28 -19.33 6.42 12.93
N ALA A 29 -19.68 5.80 11.79
CA ALA A 29 -21.02 5.28 11.55
C ALA A 29 -21.37 4.14 12.51
N ALA A 30 -20.46 3.20 12.76
CA ALA A 30 -20.65 2.11 13.70
C ALA A 30 -20.82 2.64 15.14
N THR A 31 -20.00 3.60 15.57
CA THR A 31 -20.08 4.23 16.88
C THR A 31 -21.45 4.90 17.09
N ALA A 32 -21.95 5.61 16.08
CA ALA A 32 -23.26 6.26 16.14
C ALA A 32 -24.44 5.26 16.21
N ALA A 33 -24.24 4.02 15.76
CA ALA A 33 -25.24 2.95 15.74
C ALA A 33 -25.12 1.97 16.93
N LEU A 34 -24.12 2.13 17.80
CA LEU A 34 -23.87 1.22 18.92
C LEU A 34 -25.04 1.24 19.93
N ALA A 35 -25.56 0.04 20.23
CA ALA A 35 -26.49 -0.16 21.32
C ALA A 35 -25.77 -0.18 22.69
N PRO A 36 -26.47 0.17 23.82
CA PRO A 36 -25.90 0.07 25.14
C PRO A 36 -25.36 -1.34 25.43
N GLY A 37 -24.07 -1.43 25.80
CA GLY A 37 -23.39 -2.69 26.12
C GLY A 37 -22.64 -3.34 24.94
N GLN A 38 -22.64 -2.75 23.76
CA GLN A 38 -21.79 -3.21 22.64
C GLN A 38 -20.37 -2.65 22.76
N ASP A 39 -19.39 -3.47 22.38
CA ASP A 39 -17.99 -3.11 22.48
C ASP A 39 -17.55 -2.26 21.27
N LEU A 40 -17.13 -1.02 21.55
CA LEU A 40 -16.60 -0.07 20.56
C LEU A 40 -15.33 -0.59 19.89
N GLU A 41 -14.51 -1.33 20.62
CA GLU A 41 -13.24 -1.85 20.09
C GLU A 41 -13.51 -2.88 18.98
N THR A 42 -14.39 -3.83 19.24
CA THR A 42 -14.84 -4.84 18.25
C THR A 42 -15.45 -4.17 17.02
N ALA A 43 -16.31 -3.17 17.20
CA ALA A 43 -16.92 -2.44 16.11
C ALA A 43 -15.86 -1.70 15.26
N SER A 44 -14.91 -1.03 15.90
CA SER A 44 -13.82 -0.31 15.24
C SER A 44 -12.90 -1.25 14.45
N GLN A 45 -12.57 -2.40 15.04
CA GLN A 45 -11.75 -3.43 14.38
C GLN A 45 -12.46 -4.02 13.17
N THR A 46 -13.76 -4.27 13.28
CA THR A 46 -14.58 -4.77 12.16
C THR A 46 -14.57 -3.80 10.99
N GLN A 47 -14.75 -2.51 11.22
CA GLN A 47 -14.75 -1.51 10.15
C GLN A 47 -13.37 -1.33 9.50
N THR A 48 -12.31 -1.36 10.30
CA THR A 48 -10.94 -1.31 9.78
C THR A 48 -10.64 -2.53 8.94
N THR A 49 -11.00 -3.72 9.40
CA THR A 49 -10.85 -4.98 8.66
C THR A 49 -11.67 -4.97 7.38
N LEU A 50 -12.91 -4.48 7.42
CA LEU A 50 -13.77 -4.34 6.24
C LEU A 50 -13.11 -3.46 5.18
N ALA A 51 -12.59 -2.29 5.54
CA ALA A 51 -11.91 -1.40 4.61
C ALA A 51 -10.68 -2.08 3.98
N MET A 52 -9.90 -2.82 4.78
CA MET A 52 -8.74 -3.57 4.29
C MET A 52 -9.15 -4.68 3.31
N VAL A 53 -10.19 -5.45 3.63
CA VAL A 53 -10.68 -6.54 2.77
C VAL A 53 -11.26 -5.99 1.47
N VAL A 54 -12.07 -4.93 1.54
CA VAL A 54 -12.69 -4.29 0.37
C VAL A 54 -11.65 -3.75 -0.61
N PHE A 55 -10.52 -3.26 -0.12
CA PHE A 55 -9.39 -2.85 -0.98
C PHE A 55 -8.58 -4.06 -1.49
N THR A 56 -8.21 -4.97 -0.60
CA THR A 56 -7.23 -6.02 -0.89
C THR A 56 -7.81 -7.16 -1.71
N LEU A 57 -9.07 -7.54 -1.47
CA LEU A 57 -9.68 -8.65 -2.18
C LEU A 57 -9.79 -8.41 -3.70
N PRO A 58 -10.32 -7.26 -4.20
CA PRO A 58 -10.29 -6.94 -5.62
C PRO A 58 -8.86 -6.85 -6.17
N LEU A 59 -7.92 -6.27 -5.41
CA LEU A 59 -6.51 -6.19 -5.80
C LEU A 59 -5.94 -7.58 -6.07
N VAL A 60 -6.13 -8.54 -5.18
CA VAL A 60 -5.61 -9.91 -5.32
C VAL A 60 -6.28 -10.63 -6.50
N LEU A 61 -7.61 -10.55 -6.59
CA LEU A 61 -8.38 -11.23 -7.64
C LEU A 61 -8.04 -10.73 -9.05
N THR A 62 -7.71 -9.46 -9.18
CA THR A 62 -7.39 -8.84 -10.49
C THR A 62 -5.91 -8.85 -10.83
N SER A 63 -5.01 -9.09 -9.87
CA SER A 63 -3.55 -9.04 -10.06
C SER A 63 -3.04 -9.91 -11.20
N PHE A 64 -3.60 -11.13 -11.33
CA PHE A 64 -3.18 -12.06 -12.37
C PHE A 64 -3.53 -11.54 -13.78
N VAL A 65 -4.77 -11.08 -13.95
CA VAL A 65 -5.26 -10.50 -15.22
C VAL A 65 -4.50 -9.21 -15.53
N ALA A 66 -4.21 -8.41 -14.52
CA ALA A 66 -3.46 -7.17 -14.63
C ALA A 66 -2.03 -7.40 -15.16
N GLY A 67 -1.32 -8.41 -14.64
CA GLY A 67 0.00 -8.80 -15.13
C GLY A 67 -0.01 -9.17 -16.61
N PHE A 68 -0.98 -9.97 -17.04
CA PHE A 68 -1.15 -10.36 -18.42
C PHE A 68 -1.34 -9.16 -19.39
N PHE A 69 -2.14 -8.17 -19.00
CA PHE A 69 -2.35 -6.98 -19.82
C PHE A 69 -1.15 -6.03 -19.78
N ALA A 70 -0.44 -5.94 -18.66
CA ALA A 70 0.73 -5.08 -18.54
C ALA A 70 1.88 -5.49 -19.48
N ASP A 71 1.98 -6.76 -19.85
CA ASP A 71 3.00 -7.23 -20.78
C ASP A 71 2.65 -6.96 -22.25
N ARG A 72 1.38 -6.69 -22.57
CA ARG A 72 0.90 -6.48 -23.94
C ARG A 72 0.76 -5.04 -24.34
N ILE A 73 0.60 -4.16 -23.39
CA ILE A 73 0.42 -2.73 -23.60
C ILE A 73 1.70 -2.02 -23.16
N SER A 74 2.07 -0.94 -23.87
CA SER A 74 3.15 -0.08 -23.40
C SER A 74 2.96 0.29 -21.93
N LYS A 75 3.92 -0.03 -21.08
CA LYS A 75 3.87 0.24 -19.65
C LYS A 75 3.66 1.72 -19.35
N ARG A 76 4.21 2.61 -20.19
CA ARG A 76 3.92 4.05 -20.13
C ARG A 76 2.43 4.34 -20.32
N THR A 77 1.81 3.73 -21.33
CA THR A 77 0.37 3.91 -21.59
C THR A 77 -0.46 3.43 -20.39
N VAL A 78 -0.14 2.27 -19.83
CA VAL A 78 -0.81 1.76 -18.62
C VAL A 78 -0.66 2.75 -17.47
N ILE A 79 0.55 3.27 -17.21
CA ILE A 79 0.81 4.24 -16.14
C ILE A 79 -0.05 5.51 -16.33
N ILE A 80 -0.05 6.11 -17.53
CA ILE A 80 -0.83 7.31 -17.81
C ILE A 80 -2.33 7.05 -17.67
N THR A 81 -2.82 5.94 -18.25
CA THR A 81 -4.24 5.59 -18.17
C THR A 81 -4.69 5.33 -16.74
N MET A 82 -3.89 4.59 -15.96
CA MET A 82 -4.22 4.34 -14.56
C MET A 82 -4.19 5.64 -13.73
N LYS A 83 -3.30 6.57 -14.02
CA LYS A 83 -3.33 7.88 -13.37
C LYS A 83 -4.55 8.73 -13.74
N ALA A 84 -5.04 8.64 -14.96
CA ALA A 84 -6.33 9.24 -15.32
C ALA A 84 -7.50 8.58 -14.58
N VAL A 85 -7.52 7.26 -14.49
CA VAL A 85 -8.52 6.51 -13.71
C VAL A 85 -8.48 6.89 -12.24
N GLU A 86 -7.29 7.07 -11.64
CA GLU A 86 -7.14 7.53 -10.25
C GLU A 86 -7.80 8.88 -10.02
N VAL A 87 -7.64 9.84 -10.95
CA VAL A 87 -8.34 11.14 -10.89
C VAL A 87 -9.85 10.95 -10.86
N LEU A 88 -10.39 10.08 -11.73
CA LEU A 88 -11.82 9.78 -11.78
C LEU A 88 -12.32 9.12 -10.50
N LEU A 89 -11.54 8.18 -9.93
CA LEU A 89 -11.89 7.52 -8.67
C LEU A 89 -11.88 8.49 -7.48
N MET A 90 -10.92 9.41 -7.40
CA MET A 90 -10.91 10.42 -6.34
C MET A 90 -12.02 11.46 -6.51
N ALA A 91 -12.36 11.83 -7.76
CA ALA A 91 -13.54 12.64 -8.04
C ALA A 91 -14.83 11.91 -7.63
N ALA A 92 -14.95 10.62 -7.94
CA ALA A 92 -16.09 9.80 -7.49
C ALA A 92 -16.17 9.69 -5.96
N ALA A 93 -15.02 9.58 -5.27
CA ALA A 93 -14.95 9.64 -3.81
C ALA A 93 -15.49 10.97 -3.26
N THR A 94 -15.13 12.08 -3.90
CA THR A 94 -15.64 13.42 -3.57
C THR A 94 -17.15 13.48 -3.73
N LEU A 95 -17.68 13.01 -4.86
CA LEU A 95 -19.13 12.97 -5.13
C LEU A 95 -19.87 12.05 -4.15
N ALA A 96 -19.25 10.89 -3.78
CA ALA A 96 -19.84 9.98 -2.81
C ALA A 96 -20.03 10.65 -1.44
N LEU A 97 -19.06 11.44 -0.96
CA LEU A 97 -19.17 12.17 0.31
C LEU A 97 -19.98 13.47 0.21
N LEU A 98 -20.12 14.06 -0.96
CA LEU A 98 -21.11 15.12 -1.21
C LEU A 98 -22.54 14.59 -1.10
N ALA A 99 -22.80 13.41 -1.65
CA ALA A 99 -24.11 12.77 -1.61
C ALA A 99 -24.46 12.20 -0.23
N ASN A 100 -23.46 11.62 0.45
CA ASN A 100 -23.61 11.07 1.80
C ASN A 100 -22.38 11.39 2.67
N PRO A 101 -22.43 12.46 3.47
CA PRO A 101 -21.33 12.88 4.32
C PRO A 101 -20.87 11.85 5.36
N THR A 102 -21.70 10.89 5.71
CA THR A 102 -21.36 9.82 6.67
C THR A 102 -20.63 8.63 6.03
N GLY A 103 -20.46 8.65 4.70
CA GLY A 103 -19.89 7.53 3.93
C GLY A 103 -20.96 6.54 3.48
N GLY A 104 -20.65 5.24 3.50
CA GLY A 104 -21.58 4.17 3.14
C GLY A 104 -21.13 3.41 1.88
N LEU A 105 -22.11 2.79 1.19
CA LEU A 105 -21.82 1.87 0.09
C LEU A 105 -20.92 2.46 -1.01
N TRP A 106 -21.17 3.69 -1.43
CA TRP A 106 -20.41 4.30 -2.53
C TRP A 106 -18.94 4.55 -2.18
N THR A 107 -18.63 4.87 -0.92
CA THR A 107 -17.23 4.99 -0.47
C THR A 107 -16.51 3.65 -0.50
N LEU A 108 -17.19 2.55 -0.16
CA LEU A 108 -16.68 1.19 -0.27
C LEU A 108 -16.49 0.75 -1.73
N VAL A 109 -17.44 1.09 -2.62
CA VAL A 109 -17.34 0.80 -4.06
C VAL A 109 -16.11 1.50 -4.65
N VAL A 110 -15.91 2.78 -4.37
CA VAL A 110 -14.71 3.50 -4.82
C VAL A 110 -13.44 2.85 -4.26
N LEU A 111 -13.45 2.43 -3.00
CA LEU A 111 -12.31 1.75 -2.38
C LEU A 111 -12.00 0.41 -3.06
N ALA A 112 -13.01 -0.38 -3.40
CA ALA A 112 -12.86 -1.62 -4.18
C ALA A 112 -12.28 -1.36 -5.57
N CYS A 113 -12.78 -0.34 -6.27
CA CYS A 113 -12.26 0.08 -7.59
C CYS A 113 -10.79 0.56 -7.49
N MET A 114 -10.40 1.20 -6.40
CA MET A 114 -8.98 1.54 -6.16
C MET A 114 -8.12 0.30 -5.97
N GLY A 115 -8.62 -0.76 -5.34
CA GLY A 115 -7.92 -2.04 -5.27
C GLY A 115 -7.66 -2.62 -6.67
N VAL A 116 -8.67 -2.63 -7.55
CA VAL A 116 -8.51 -3.03 -8.97
C VAL A 116 -7.50 -2.14 -9.70
N HIS A 117 -7.62 -0.81 -9.54
CA HIS A 117 -6.71 0.17 -10.12
C HIS A 117 -5.24 -0.12 -9.72
N SER A 118 -4.99 -0.33 -8.42
CA SER A 118 -3.64 -0.61 -7.89
C SER A 118 -3.09 -1.94 -8.39
N ALA A 119 -3.95 -2.97 -8.60
CA ALA A 119 -3.55 -4.24 -9.22
C ALA A 119 -3.03 -4.05 -10.65
N ILE A 120 -3.69 -3.21 -11.46
CA ILE A 120 -3.31 -2.95 -12.86
C ILE A 120 -2.06 -2.06 -12.94
N PHE A 121 -1.96 -1.08 -12.06
CA PHE A 121 -0.81 -0.16 -12.02
C PHE A 121 0.49 -0.85 -11.57
N SER A 122 0.39 -1.79 -10.63
CA SER A 122 1.55 -2.42 -9.98
C SER A 122 2.53 -3.11 -10.93
N PRO A 123 2.12 -4.03 -11.84
CA PRO A 123 3.06 -4.66 -12.76
C PRO A 123 3.69 -3.66 -13.74
N ALA A 124 2.97 -2.62 -14.16
CA ALA A 124 3.52 -1.60 -15.06
C ALA A 124 4.63 -0.77 -14.39
N LYS A 125 4.45 -0.37 -13.11
CA LYS A 125 5.43 0.45 -12.39
C LYS A 125 6.76 -0.27 -12.12
N TYR A 126 6.71 -1.57 -11.83
CA TYR A 126 7.93 -2.37 -11.64
C TYR A 126 8.53 -2.82 -12.97
N GLY A 127 7.68 -3.24 -13.90
CA GLY A 127 8.10 -3.73 -15.20
C GLY A 127 8.72 -2.66 -16.10
N ILE A 128 8.45 -1.36 -15.90
CA ILE A 128 9.07 -0.29 -16.69
C ILE A 128 10.52 -0.01 -16.27
N LEU A 129 10.95 -0.38 -15.06
CA LEU A 129 12.29 -0.07 -14.56
C LEU A 129 13.41 -0.65 -15.42
N PRO A 130 13.37 -1.94 -15.85
CA PRO A 130 14.37 -2.50 -16.75
C PRO A 130 14.40 -1.84 -18.13
N GLU A 131 13.33 -1.17 -18.53
CA GLU A 131 13.22 -0.45 -19.80
C GLU A 131 13.78 0.98 -19.72
N LEU A 132 13.82 1.54 -18.49
CA LEU A 132 14.30 2.91 -18.23
C LEU A 132 15.72 2.98 -17.69
N LEU A 133 16.24 1.89 -17.11
CA LEU A 133 17.50 1.87 -16.38
C LEU A 133 18.40 0.73 -16.90
N PRO A 134 19.71 0.96 -17.00
CA PRO A 134 20.66 -0.11 -17.24
C PRO A 134 20.68 -1.09 -16.05
N HIS A 135 21.09 -2.33 -16.34
CA HIS A 135 21.03 -3.45 -15.39
C HIS A 135 21.72 -3.12 -14.04
N GLU A 136 22.86 -2.43 -14.10
CA GLU A 136 23.65 -2.03 -12.91
C GLU A 136 22.91 -1.05 -11.99
N GLN A 137 21.92 -0.34 -12.51
CA GLN A 137 21.15 0.64 -11.75
C GLN A 137 19.79 0.12 -11.27
N LEU A 138 19.39 -1.10 -11.65
CA LEU A 138 18.08 -1.65 -11.31
C LEU A 138 17.87 -1.79 -9.80
N ALA A 139 18.86 -2.30 -9.07
CA ALA A 139 18.77 -2.43 -7.60
C ALA A 139 18.55 -1.07 -6.93
N ARG A 140 19.29 -0.04 -7.36
CA ARG A 140 19.13 1.32 -6.86
C ARG A 140 17.78 1.93 -7.27
N GLY A 141 17.36 1.70 -8.50
CA GLY A 141 16.06 2.17 -9.01
C GLY A 141 14.89 1.59 -8.21
N ASN A 142 14.91 0.28 -7.95
CA ASN A 142 13.92 -0.40 -7.11
C ASN A 142 13.93 0.14 -5.67
N SER A 143 15.11 0.30 -5.04
CA SER A 143 15.20 0.83 -3.68
C SER A 143 14.63 2.24 -3.55
N ILE A 144 14.85 3.11 -4.55
CA ILE A 144 14.28 4.45 -4.54
C ILE A 144 12.76 4.39 -4.75
N LEU A 145 12.27 3.53 -5.64
CA LEU A 145 10.83 3.34 -5.87
C LEU A 145 10.12 2.87 -4.60
N GLU A 146 10.70 1.90 -3.89
CA GLU A 146 10.19 1.41 -2.60
C GLU A 146 10.23 2.48 -1.51
N LEU A 147 11.32 3.26 -1.41
CA LEU A 147 11.41 4.38 -0.47
C LEU A 147 10.25 5.36 -0.67
N PHE A 148 9.99 5.78 -1.93
CA PHE A 148 8.89 6.67 -2.24
C PHE A 148 7.53 6.04 -1.96
N THR A 149 7.39 4.73 -2.17
CA THR A 149 6.17 3.97 -1.86
C THR A 149 5.90 3.97 -0.35
N PHE A 150 6.90 3.65 0.49
CA PHE A 150 6.73 3.63 1.94
C PHE A 150 6.50 5.03 2.53
N LEU A 151 7.21 6.05 2.04
CA LEU A 151 6.94 7.43 2.42
C LEU A 151 5.50 7.84 2.08
N ALA A 152 5.00 7.43 0.92
CA ALA A 152 3.65 7.72 0.50
C ALA A 152 2.61 6.98 1.36
N ILE A 153 2.85 5.72 1.70
CA ILE A 153 2.00 4.93 2.60
C ILE A 153 1.88 5.62 3.97
N LEU A 154 3.02 5.98 4.56
CA LEU A 154 3.06 6.63 5.87
C LEU A 154 2.35 7.99 5.85
N THR A 155 2.78 8.86 4.94
CA THR A 155 2.25 10.21 4.86
C THR A 155 0.79 10.21 4.41
N GLY A 156 0.39 9.30 3.50
CA GLY A 156 -0.99 9.14 3.04
C GLY A 156 -1.92 8.68 4.16
N THR A 157 -1.54 7.64 4.90
CA THR A 157 -2.35 7.16 6.04
C THR A 157 -2.54 8.27 7.09
N THR A 158 -1.47 8.95 7.46
CA THR A 158 -1.50 10.05 8.42
C THR A 158 -2.34 11.21 7.90
N ALA A 159 -2.09 11.65 6.67
CA ALA A 159 -2.82 12.75 6.05
C ALA A 159 -4.31 12.43 5.88
N GLY A 160 -4.68 11.18 5.61
CA GLY A 160 -6.08 10.76 5.51
C GLY A 160 -6.89 11.11 6.75
N GLY A 161 -6.33 10.82 7.93
CA GLY A 161 -6.96 11.20 9.20
C GLY A 161 -7.06 12.71 9.41
N PHE A 162 -5.96 13.44 9.16
CA PHE A 162 -5.93 14.90 9.33
C PHE A 162 -6.84 15.62 8.32
N LEU A 163 -6.85 15.19 7.06
CA LEU A 163 -7.73 15.78 6.03
C LEU A 163 -9.20 15.58 6.40
N LEU A 164 -9.58 14.38 6.83
CA LEU A 164 -10.95 14.11 7.24
C LEU A 164 -11.34 14.87 8.52
N ALA A 165 -10.44 15.01 9.48
CA ALA A 165 -10.66 15.80 10.69
C ALA A 165 -10.74 17.30 10.39
N GLY A 166 -9.85 17.83 9.54
CA GLY A 166 -9.82 19.23 9.14
C GLY A 166 -10.99 19.64 8.23
N ALA A 167 -11.60 18.68 7.52
CA ALA A 167 -12.79 18.91 6.71
C ALA A 167 -14.05 19.24 7.57
N GLY A 168 -14.05 18.92 8.85
CA GLY A 168 -15.11 19.25 9.79
C GLY A 168 -16.48 18.78 9.31
N THR A 169 -17.40 19.71 9.07
CA THR A 169 -18.77 19.44 8.61
C THR A 169 -18.87 19.13 7.12
N GLN A 170 -17.78 19.26 6.36
CA GLN A 170 -17.73 19.09 4.91
C GLN A 170 -16.73 17.97 4.52
N PRO A 171 -17.00 16.69 4.86
CA PRO A 171 -16.06 15.59 4.69
C PRO A 171 -15.60 15.36 3.24
N TRP A 172 -16.38 15.83 2.24
CA TRP A 172 -16.04 15.78 0.81
C TRP A 172 -14.78 16.58 0.45
N LEU A 173 -14.38 17.58 1.26
CA LEU A 173 -13.17 18.35 1.05
C LEU A 173 -11.90 17.47 1.14
N ALA A 174 -11.95 16.40 1.94
CA ALA A 174 -10.82 15.50 2.09
C ALA A 174 -10.50 14.74 0.78
N PRO A 175 -11.42 13.98 0.15
CA PRO A 175 -11.14 13.35 -1.13
C PRO A 175 -11.01 14.36 -2.29
N PHE A 176 -11.56 15.57 -2.18
CA PHE A 176 -11.30 16.64 -3.14
C PHE A 176 -9.80 17.02 -3.14
N ALA A 177 -9.17 17.15 -1.98
CA ALA A 177 -7.73 17.38 -1.90
C ALA A 177 -6.94 16.21 -2.52
N LEU A 178 -7.39 14.96 -2.34
CA LEU A 178 -6.79 13.79 -3.00
C LEU A 178 -6.98 13.82 -4.52
N THR A 179 -8.09 14.37 -5.02
CA THR A 179 -8.33 14.58 -6.45
C THR A 179 -7.30 15.55 -7.05
N LEU A 180 -7.01 16.63 -6.35
CA LEU A 180 -5.97 17.58 -6.78
C LEU A 180 -4.58 16.94 -6.79
N LEU A 181 -4.27 16.11 -5.80
CA LEU A 181 -3.01 15.36 -5.76
C LEU A 181 -2.95 14.33 -6.91
N ALA A 182 -4.06 13.64 -7.21
CA ALA A 182 -4.16 12.71 -8.34
C ALA A 182 -3.89 13.42 -9.68
N LEU A 183 -4.40 14.64 -9.87
CA LEU A 183 -4.09 15.48 -11.05
C LEU A 183 -2.58 15.76 -11.16
N GLY A 184 -1.93 16.06 -10.04
CA GLY A 184 -0.46 16.21 -9.99
C GLY A 184 0.27 14.91 -10.39
N GLY A 185 -0.17 13.76 -9.89
CA GLY A 185 0.34 12.45 -10.26
C GLY A 185 0.11 12.12 -11.75
N PHE A 186 -1.05 12.46 -12.29
CA PHE A 186 -1.38 12.29 -13.70
C PHE A 186 -0.49 13.18 -14.58
N ALA A 187 -0.32 14.44 -14.24
CA ALA A 187 0.60 15.33 -14.95
C ALA A 187 2.04 14.81 -14.94
N ALA A 188 2.52 14.30 -13.80
CA ALA A 188 3.84 13.70 -13.67
C ALA A 188 4.01 12.43 -14.51
N ALA A 189 2.94 11.65 -14.73
CA ALA A 189 2.99 10.44 -15.54
C ALA A 189 3.33 10.72 -17.01
N TRP A 190 2.99 11.89 -17.55
CA TRP A 190 3.36 12.29 -18.91
C TRP A 190 4.87 12.47 -19.08
N ALA A 191 5.61 12.76 -18.02
CA ALA A 191 7.07 12.85 -18.01
C ALA A 191 7.77 11.47 -18.01
N VAL A 192 7.03 10.37 -17.98
CA VAL A 192 7.57 9.03 -18.15
C VAL A 192 7.93 8.83 -19.64
N PRO A 193 9.17 8.43 -19.97
CA PRO A 193 9.58 8.22 -21.37
C PRO A 193 8.74 7.17 -22.08
N PRO A 194 8.55 7.27 -23.38
CA PRO A 194 7.88 6.25 -24.17
C PRO A 194 8.72 4.95 -24.18
N VAL A 195 8.05 3.84 -23.97
CA VAL A 195 8.63 2.49 -24.03
C VAL A 195 7.79 1.64 -24.98
N ALA A 196 8.42 0.75 -25.73
CA ALA A 196 7.73 -0.17 -26.61
C ALA A 196 6.89 -1.16 -25.80
N PRO A 197 5.75 -1.63 -26.34
CA PRO A 197 5.04 -2.76 -25.73
C PRO A 197 5.96 -4.00 -25.74
N ALA A 198 5.85 -4.84 -24.71
CA ALA A 198 6.50 -6.14 -24.72
C ALA A 198 5.89 -6.99 -25.86
N ARG A 199 6.74 -7.82 -26.49
CA ARG A 199 6.31 -8.67 -27.61
C ARG A 199 5.24 -9.66 -27.18
N ASP A 200 4.37 -10.05 -28.14
CA ASP A 200 3.27 -11.00 -27.98
C ASP A 200 3.65 -12.21 -27.11
N ALA A 201 3.19 -12.21 -25.90
CA ALA A 201 3.13 -13.39 -25.08
C ALA A 201 1.80 -14.10 -25.40
N GLY A 202 1.81 -15.38 -25.73
CA GLY A 202 0.65 -16.21 -26.09
C GLY A 202 -0.70 -15.97 -25.39
N GLY A 203 -1.59 -16.92 -25.27
CA GLY A 203 -2.86 -16.75 -24.55
C GLY A 203 -2.67 -16.53 -23.04
N LEU A 204 -3.72 -16.08 -22.35
CA LEU A 204 -3.73 -15.93 -20.87
C LEU A 204 -3.32 -17.23 -20.17
N PHE A 205 -3.87 -18.34 -20.64
CA PHE A 205 -3.57 -19.68 -20.11
C PHE A 205 -2.15 -20.14 -20.42
N ASP A 206 -1.58 -19.75 -21.59
CA ASP A 206 -0.20 -20.08 -21.95
C ASP A 206 0.78 -19.29 -21.08
N THR A 207 0.49 -18.03 -20.80
CA THR A 207 1.26 -17.19 -19.86
C THR A 207 1.24 -17.79 -18.45
N LEU A 208 0.06 -18.21 -17.96
CA LEU A 208 -0.07 -18.87 -16.66
C LEU A 208 0.72 -20.18 -16.60
N ARG A 209 0.57 -21.01 -17.65
CA ARG A 209 1.27 -22.30 -17.74
C ARG A 209 2.79 -22.09 -17.79
N GLY A 210 3.24 -21.11 -18.55
CA GLY A 210 4.64 -20.71 -18.62
C GLY A 210 5.18 -20.24 -17.26
N ALA A 211 4.43 -19.39 -16.55
CA ALA A 211 4.81 -18.92 -15.22
C ALA A 211 4.88 -20.08 -14.21
N LEU A 212 3.90 -20.99 -14.22
CA LEU A 212 3.90 -22.16 -13.35
C LEU A 212 5.04 -23.13 -13.68
N SER A 213 5.33 -23.35 -14.97
CA SER A 213 6.44 -24.21 -15.38
C SER A 213 7.80 -23.59 -14.99
N ALA A 214 7.98 -22.28 -15.17
CA ALA A 214 9.17 -21.57 -14.71
C ALA A 214 9.35 -21.67 -13.19
N LEU A 215 8.26 -21.51 -12.44
CA LEU A 215 8.27 -21.66 -10.98
C LEU A 215 8.64 -23.09 -10.54
N GLN A 216 8.20 -24.11 -11.29
CA GLN A 216 8.55 -25.51 -11.01
C GLN A 216 10.00 -25.82 -11.38
N ALA A 217 10.49 -25.27 -12.48
CA ALA A 217 11.84 -25.53 -13.01
C ALA A 217 12.94 -24.80 -12.24
N ASP A 218 12.66 -23.56 -11.77
CA ASP A 218 13.67 -22.70 -11.13
C ASP A 218 13.51 -22.71 -9.59
N ARG A 219 14.46 -23.39 -8.92
CA ARG A 219 14.51 -23.44 -7.45
C ARG A 219 14.76 -22.07 -6.84
N LEU A 220 15.60 -21.24 -7.48
CA LEU A 220 15.94 -19.91 -6.94
C LEU A 220 14.72 -19.00 -6.99
N LEU A 221 13.98 -19.04 -8.10
CA LEU A 221 12.72 -18.29 -8.25
C LEU A 221 11.69 -18.70 -7.18
N ARG A 222 11.52 -20.00 -6.93
CA ARG A 222 10.63 -20.49 -5.86
C ARG A 222 11.03 -19.97 -4.48
N LEU A 223 12.32 -20.04 -4.16
CA LEU A 223 12.82 -19.56 -2.86
C LEU A 223 12.63 -18.05 -2.73
N ALA A 224 12.85 -17.28 -3.80
CA ALA A 224 12.66 -15.84 -3.80
C ALA A 224 11.18 -15.47 -3.57
N ILE A 225 10.25 -16.13 -4.27
CA ILE A 225 8.80 -15.88 -4.10
C ILE A 225 8.36 -16.32 -2.70
N THR A 226 8.77 -17.50 -2.22
CA THR A 226 8.41 -17.97 -0.87
C THR A 226 8.94 -17.03 0.20
N GLY A 227 10.18 -16.56 0.05
CA GLY A 227 10.78 -15.57 0.95
C GLY A 227 10.02 -14.24 0.95
N ALA A 228 9.61 -13.76 -0.22
CA ALA A 228 8.83 -12.54 -0.35
C ALA A 228 7.43 -12.69 0.30
N VAL A 229 6.72 -13.78 0.04
CA VAL A 229 5.42 -14.06 0.68
C VAL A 229 5.55 -14.14 2.19
N PHE A 230 6.55 -14.87 2.69
CA PHE A 230 6.83 -14.97 4.13
C PHE A 230 7.11 -13.59 4.74
N PHE A 231 8.00 -12.81 4.11
CA PHE A 231 8.35 -11.46 4.57
C PHE A 231 7.11 -10.55 4.66
N TRP A 232 6.30 -10.49 3.59
CA TRP A 232 5.11 -9.64 3.58
C TRP A 232 4.04 -10.10 4.57
N THR A 233 3.91 -11.40 4.80
CA THR A 233 3.02 -11.95 5.83
C THR A 233 3.44 -11.49 7.22
N ILE A 234 4.73 -11.67 7.57
CA ILE A 234 5.26 -11.23 8.87
C ILE A 234 5.15 -9.71 9.01
N ALA A 235 5.51 -8.94 7.98
CA ALA A 235 5.40 -7.48 8.00
C ALA A 235 3.96 -7.01 8.26
N SER A 236 2.97 -7.63 7.61
CA SER A 236 1.57 -7.31 7.82
C SER A 236 1.10 -7.64 9.24
N LEU A 237 1.50 -8.78 9.79
CA LEU A 237 1.19 -9.15 11.18
C LEU A 237 1.80 -8.17 12.16
N VAL A 238 3.06 -7.78 11.97
CA VAL A 238 3.75 -6.81 12.83
C VAL A 238 3.04 -5.46 12.81
N VAL A 239 2.72 -4.94 11.62
CA VAL A 239 2.05 -3.63 11.49
C VAL A 239 0.68 -3.63 12.16
N GLN A 240 -0.12 -4.69 12.01
CA GLN A 240 -1.41 -4.80 12.69
C GLN A 240 -1.27 -4.89 14.20
N ASN A 241 -0.36 -5.73 14.69
CA ASN A 241 -0.17 -5.91 16.13
C ASN A 241 0.44 -4.69 16.83
N VAL A 242 1.26 -3.90 16.13
CA VAL A 242 1.88 -2.70 16.71
C VAL A 242 0.84 -1.68 17.19
N LEU A 243 -0.24 -1.49 16.45
CA LEU A 243 -1.32 -0.58 16.88
C LEU A 243 -2.03 -1.10 18.11
N VAL A 244 -2.35 -2.40 18.14
CA VAL A 244 -2.97 -3.06 19.30
C VAL A 244 -2.04 -2.97 20.52
N TYR A 245 -0.75 -3.25 20.35
CA TYR A 245 0.26 -3.14 21.38
C TYR A 245 0.37 -1.71 21.94
N ALA A 246 0.37 -0.70 21.05
CA ALA A 246 0.41 0.70 21.46
C ALA A 246 -0.80 1.11 22.33
N LYS A 247 -1.97 0.60 22.00
CA LYS A 247 -3.21 0.91 22.75
C LYS A 247 -3.40 0.02 23.96
N ALA A 248 -3.36 -1.29 23.81
CA ALA A 248 -3.72 -2.24 24.84
C ALA A 248 -2.61 -2.47 25.89
N VAL A 249 -1.34 -2.42 25.48
CA VAL A 249 -0.20 -2.67 26.37
C VAL A 249 0.42 -1.38 26.88
N LEU A 250 0.66 -0.40 25.98
CA LEU A 250 1.29 0.86 26.37
C LEU A 250 0.29 1.93 26.82
N GLY A 251 -1.02 1.72 26.67
CA GLY A 251 -2.07 2.67 27.08
C GLY A 251 -1.99 4.03 26.37
N LEU A 252 -1.46 4.07 25.14
CA LEU A 252 -1.25 5.33 24.43
C LEU A 252 -2.56 5.91 23.92
N SER A 253 -2.69 7.24 23.95
CA SER A 253 -3.78 7.96 23.30
C SER A 253 -3.80 7.70 21.80
N ASP A 254 -4.95 7.94 21.13
CA ASP A 254 -5.11 7.70 19.69
C ASP A 254 -4.04 8.40 18.85
N ALA A 255 -3.66 9.62 19.22
CA ALA A 255 -2.60 10.38 18.55
C ALA A 255 -1.22 9.73 18.71
N LEU A 256 -0.88 9.26 19.92
CA LEU A 256 0.42 8.64 20.21
C LEU A 256 0.49 7.19 19.73
N ALA A 257 -0.62 6.49 19.62
CA ALA A 257 -0.67 5.10 19.13
C ALA A 257 -0.24 4.96 17.66
N THR A 258 -0.24 6.04 16.88
CA THR A 258 0.27 6.05 15.50
C THR A 258 1.80 6.15 15.42
N VAL A 259 2.46 6.62 16.49
CA VAL A 259 3.92 6.85 16.50
C VAL A 259 4.73 5.57 16.24
N PRO A 260 4.45 4.41 16.86
CA PRO A 260 5.18 3.18 16.56
C PRO A 260 5.10 2.76 15.08
N SER A 261 3.92 2.90 14.46
CA SER A 261 3.74 2.63 13.01
C SER A 261 4.55 3.61 12.15
N ALA A 262 4.61 4.89 12.54
CA ALA A 262 5.45 5.88 11.91
C ALA A 262 6.94 5.53 12.02
N LEU A 263 7.40 5.08 13.18
CA LEU A 263 8.80 4.65 13.38
C LEU A 263 9.16 3.42 12.53
N ILE A 264 8.26 2.45 12.39
CA ILE A 264 8.44 1.31 11.48
C ILE A 264 8.66 1.81 10.05
N SER A 265 7.82 2.72 9.57
CA SER A 265 7.92 3.26 8.20
C SER A 265 9.22 4.03 7.97
N VAL A 266 9.66 4.82 8.96
CA VAL A 266 10.99 5.48 8.94
C VAL A 266 12.10 4.44 8.89
N GLY A 267 12.01 3.39 9.72
CA GLY A 267 12.96 2.27 9.73
C GLY A 267 13.06 1.56 8.37
N ILE A 268 11.91 1.30 7.72
CA ILE A 268 11.87 0.73 6.37
C ILE A 268 12.57 1.66 5.36
N GLY A 269 12.27 2.97 5.41
CA GLY A 269 12.89 3.95 4.53
C GLY A 269 14.42 4.03 4.70
N LEU A 270 14.89 4.07 5.94
CA LEU A 270 16.33 4.06 6.26
C LEU A 270 16.98 2.74 5.83
N GLY A 271 16.32 1.61 6.07
CA GLY A 271 16.79 0.29 5.64
C GLY A 271 16.94 0.20 4.12
N ALA A 272 15.97 0.70 3.36
CA ALA A 272 16.04 0.76 1.90
C ALA A 272 17.22 1.60 1.40
N LEU A 273 17.51 2.74 2.05
CA LEU A 273 18.68 3.58 1.72
C LEU A 273 20.00 2.88 2.03
N VAL A 274 20.10 2.18 3.18
CA VAL A 274 21.28 1.42 3.58
C VAL A 274 21.53 0.28 2.60
N VAL A 275 20.50 -0.53 2.30
CA VAL A 275 20.60 -1.63 1.33
C VAL A 275 20.95 -1.09 -0.06
N GLY A 276 20.35 0.01 -0.51
CA GLY A 276 20.69 0.63 -1.79
C GLY A 276 22.15 1.08 -1.89
N ARG A 277 22.77 1.52 -0.76
CA ARG A 277 24.20 1.87 -0.72
C ARG A 277 25.10 0.64 -0.65
N LEU A 278 24.74 -0.37 0.15
CA LEU A 278 25.54 -1.59 0.33
C LEU A 278 25.53 -2.47 -0.92
N SER A 279 24.41 -2.56 -1.61
CA SER A 279 24.25 -3.39 -2.82
C SER A 279 25.05 -2.86 -4.02
N ARG A 280 25.53 -1.62 -3.98
CA ARG A 280 26.28 -0.96 -5.07
C ARG A 280 25.72 -1.28 -6.46
N SER A 281 26.34 -2.22 -7.20
CA SER A 281 25.90 -2.68 -8.54
C SER A 281 25.51 -4.17 -8.56
N ARG A 282 25.40 -4.83 -7.41
CA ARG A 282 25.11 -6.28 -7.31
C ARG A 282 23.97 -6.54 -6.32
N VAL A 283 23.28 -7.65 -6.52
CA VAL A 283 22.27 -8.14 -5.56
C VAL A 283 23.02 -8.87 -4.44
N GLU A 284 23.03 -8.28 -3.25
CA GLU A 284 23.71 -8.85 -2.08
C GLU A 284 22.73 -9.74 -1.29
N TYR A 285 22.69 -11.01 -1.62
CA TYR A 285 21.79 -11.99 -0.98
C TYR A 285 22.00 -12.10 0.54
N GLY A 286 23.19 -11.81 1.05
CA GLY A 286 23.51 -11.85 2.50
C GLY A 286 22.77 -10.81 3.33
N LEU A 287 22.23 -9.74 2.72
CA LEU A 287 21.46 -8.72 3.44
C LEU A 287 20.08 -9.24 3.87
N VAL A 288 19.50 -10.21 3.17
CA VAL A 288 18.18 -10.77 3.49
C VAL A 288 18.17 -11.49 4.83
N PRO A 289 19.05 -12.49 5.08
CA PRO A 289 19.11 -13.16 6.40
C PRO A 289 19.54 -12.22 7.52
N LEU A 290 20.41 -11.23 7.26
CA LEU A 290 20.79 -10.22 8.24
C LEU A 290 19.60 -9.37 8.67
N GLY A 291 18.79 -8.91 7.71
CA GLY A 291 17.56 -8.17 8.00
C GLY A 291 16.54 -9.03 8.76
N ALA A 292 16.35 -10.29 8.36
CA ALA A 292 15.46 -11.22 9.05
C ALA A 292 15.90 -11.49 10.50
N ALA A 293 17.20 -11.68 10.73
CA ALA A 293 17.76 -11.84 12.08
C ALA A 293 17.55 -10.58 12.93
N GLY A 294 17.70 -9.38 12.34
CA GLY A 294 17.42 -8.13 13.02
C GLY A 294 15.95 -8.03 13.45
N VAL A 295 15.00 -8.29 12.54
CA VAL A 295 13.57 -8.30 12.85
C VAL A 295 13.26 -9.30 13.97
N ALA A 296 13.75 -10.53 13.87
CA ALA A 296 13.54 -11.56 14.91
C ALA A 296 14.10 -11.12 16.27
N THR A 297 15.31 -10.57 16.31
CA THR A 297 15.96 -10.10 17.54
C THR A 297 15.13 -9.00 18.21
N PHE A 298 14.72 -7.98 17.46
CA PHE A 298 13.93 -6.88 18.03
C PHE A 298 12.53 -7.31 18.46
N LEU A 299 11.89 -8.23 17.75
CA LEU A 299 10.60 -8.81 18.19
C LEU A 299 10.74 -9.62 19.46
N LEU A 300 11.83 -10.39 19.62
CA LEU A 300 12.12 -11.11 20.86
C LEU A 300 12.38 -10.14 22.03
N ILE A 301 13.16 -9.09 21.82
CA ILE A 301 13.37 -8.05 22.82
C ILE A 301 12.05 -7.39 23.22
N LEU A 302 11.21 -7.04 22.24
CA LEU A 302 9.90 -6.44 22.49
C LEU A 302 9.02 -7.39 23.32
N GLY A 303 8.94 -8.68 22.95
CA GLY A 303 8.17 -9.68 23.68
C GLY A 303 8.68 -9.96 25.09
N TRP A 304 10.01 -9.92 25.29
CA TRP A 304 10.62 -10.12 26.61
C TRP A 304 10.43 -8.92 27.55
N TRP A 305 10.48 -7.71 27.00
CA TRP A 305 10.38 -6.45 27.77
C TRP A 305 8.93 -5.99 27.99
N THR A 306 7.95 -6.68 27.44
CA THR A 306 6.55 -6.32 27.63
C THR A 306 6.17 -6.58 29.09
N PRO A 307 5.67 -5.57 29.84
CA PRO A 307 5.17 -5.80 31.18
C PRO A 307 4.00 -6.79 31.11
N PRO A 308 3.81 -7.62 32.16
CA PRO A 308 2.69 -8.55 32.18
C PRO A 308 1.39 -7.77 31.98
N PHE A 309 0.54 -8.27 31.09
CA PHE A 309 -0.75 -7.67 30.73
C PHE A 309 -1.58 -7.47 32.01
N SER A 310 -1.61 -6.27 32.52
CA SER A 310 -2.54 -5.90 33.62
C SER A 310 -3.88 -5.58 32.97
N GLY A 311 -4.73 -6.59 32.81
CA GLY A 311 -6.05 -6.49 32.20
C GLY A 311 -7.08 -5.70 33.02
N THR A 312 -6.78 -4.44 33.26
CA THR A 312 -7.74 -3.46 33.78
C THR A 312 -7.73 -2.30 32.77
N LEU A 313 -8.47 -2.49 31.68
CA LEU A 313 -8.99 -1.36 30.93
C LEU A 313 -10.14 -0.77 31.72
N ALA A 314 -9.88 0.33 32.41
CA ALA A 314 -10.93 1.17 33.01
C ALA A 314 -11.46 2.12 31.94
#